data_ebd3b91d35f4d9980cc0eb20281e3e9c
#
_entry.id   ebd3b91d35f4d9980cc0eb20281e3e9c
#
_cell.length_a   1.000
_cell.length_b   1.000
_cell.length_c   1.000
_cell.angle_alpha   90.00
_cell.angle_beta   90.00
_cell.angle_gamma   90.00
#
_symmetry.space_group_name_H-M   'P 1'
#
loop_
_entity.id
_entity.type
_entity.pdbx_description
1 polymer ?
#
loop_
_entity_poly.entity_id
_entity_poly.type
_entity_poly.pdbx_seq_one_letter_code
_entity_poly.pdbx_strand_id
1 'polypeptide(L)'
;ARLFDIGWLRKINPSGSDSNCASVAVTVEMILRGKNPLPAHPAPSLMPATTELFIGKEFGPFMTAAQANQFMVGAGHLARGIIRGERANGAGHQFNIVNYRGAILLLDGQDGVMSTWQELSQLGFQKFQIIRTDL
;
A
#
# COMPACT_ATOMS: atom_id res chain seq x y z
N ALA A 1 14.54 -7.16 10.23
CA ALA A 1 14.23 -6.91 11.64
C ALA A 1 13.69 -5.51 11.88
N ARG A 2 13.62 -4.71 10.83
CA ARG A 2 13.20 -3.30 10.94
C ARG A 2 11.87 -2.98 10.29
N LEU A 3 11.14 -3.97 9.79
CA LEU A 3 9.82 -3.76 9.21
C LEU A 3 8.82 -3.19 10.23
N PHE A 4 9.00 -3.50 11.51
CA PHE A 4 8.13 -2.98 12.56
C PHE A 4 8.57 -1.60 13.07
N ASP A 5 9.77 -1.15 12.71
CA ASP A 5 10.20 0.20 13.01
C ASP A 5 9.71 1.11 11.88
N ILE A 6 8.59 1.72 12.08
CA ILE A 6 7.91 2.54 11.08
C ILE A 6 8.30 4.02 11.13
N GLY A 7 9.36 4.36 11.85
CA GLY A 7 9.83 5.74 11.91
C GLY A 7 10.07 6.33 10.52
N TRP A 8 10.64 5.55 9.61
CA TRP A 8 10.86 5.96 8.24
C TRP A 8 9.54 6.20 7.48
N LEU A 9 8.49 5.45 7.82
CA LEU A 9 7.18 5.58 7.16
C LEU A 9 6.57 6.96 7.37
N ARG A 10 6.81 7.58 8.51
CA ARG A 10 6.32 8.91 8.84
C ARG A 10 6.99 10.02 8.05
N LYS A 11 8.12 9.74 7.40
CA LYS A 11 8.90 10.72 6.64
C LYS A 11 8.62 10.68 5.14
N ILE A 12 7.77 9.75 4.68
CA ILE A 12 7.49 9.54 3.26
C ILE A 12 6.73 10.73 2.68
N ASN A 13 5.78 11.27 3.44
CA ASN A 13 4.85 12.31 2.96
C ASN A 13 4.97 13.58 3.80
N PRO A 14 6.11 14.29 3.74
CA PRO A 14 6.34 15.45 4.59
C PRO A 14 5.40 16.63 4.31
N SER A 15 4.83 16.71 3.10
CA SER A 15 3.87 17.75 2.76
C SER A 15 2.55 17.62 3.49
N GLY A 16 2.24 16.42 4.00
CA GLY A 16 0.95 16.12 4.62
C GLY A 16 -0.21 16.05 3.63
N SER A 17 0.06 15.97 2.33
CA SER A 17 -0.99 15.83 1.32
C SER A 17 -1.83 14.58 1.60
N ASP A 18 -3.14 14.68 1.44
CA ASP A 18 -4.08 13.58 1.57
C ASP A 18 -4.63 13.11 0.21
N SER A 19 -4.05 13.60 -0.88
CA SER A 19 -4.48 13.29 -2.24
C SER A 19 -3.37 12.73 -3.13
N ASN A 20 -2.25 12.30 -2.56
CA ASN A 20 -1.09 11.79 -3.30
C ASN A 20 -0.78 10.30 -3.02
N CYS A 21 -1.78 9.49 -2.72
CA CYS A 21 -1.56 8.11 -2.25
C CYS A 21 -0.80 7.24 -3.25
N ALA A 22 -0.97 7.45 -4.57
CA ALA A 22 -0.21 6.68 -5.55
C ALA A 22 1.29 6.98 -5.48
N SER A 23 1.67 8.25 -5.41
CA SER A 23 3.08 8.65 -5.25
C SER A 23 3.65 8.13 -3.93
N VAL A 24 2.87 8.19 -2.85
CA VAL A 24 3.28 7.67 -1.55
C VAL A 24 3.54 6.18 -1.62
N ALA A 25 2.61 5.41 -2.18
CA ALA A 25 2.75 3.95 -2.25
C ALA A 25 3.97 3.54 -3.09
N VAL A 26 4.24 4.23 -4.20
CA VAL A 26 5.42 3.97 -5.02
C VAL A 26 6.70 4.31 -4.24
N THR A 27 6.71 5.42 -3.50
CA THR A 27 7.87 5.81 -2.68
C THR A 27 8.17 4.75 -1.62
N VAL A 28 7.15 4.26 -0.92
CA VAL A 28 7.29 3.18 0.06
C VAL A 28 7.86 1.92 -0.61
N GLU A 29 7.35 1.55 -1.78
CA GLU A 29 7.85 0.39 -2.53
C GLU A 29 9.34 0.55 -2.87
N MET A 30 9.78 1.73 -3.28
CA MET A 30 11.19 1.97 -3.57
C MET A 30 12.07 1.78 -2.34
N ILE A 31 11.63 2.23 -1.17
CA ILE A 31 12.36 2.02 0.08
C ILE A 31 12.42 0.53 0.42
N LEU A 32 11.33 -0.19 0.26
CA LEU A 32 11.30 -1.64 0.51
C LEU A 32 12.21 -2.41 -0.45
N ARG A 33 12.49 -1.87 -1.63
CA ARG A 33 13.49 -2.41 -2.57
C ARG A 33 14.93 -2.06 -2.21
N GLY A 34 15.16 -1.31 -1.13
CA GLY A 34 16.50 -0.85 -0.74
C GLY A 34 16.96 0.39 -1.49
N LYS A 35 16.06 1.09 -2.17
CA LYS A 35 16.37 2.35 -2.84
C LYS A 35 16.32 3.52 -1.86
N ASN A 36 16.79 4.67 -2.28
CA ASN A 36 16.77 5.90 -1.49
C ASN A 36 16.03 6.99 -2.28
N PRO A 37 14.71 6.89 -2.41
CA PRO A 37 13.94 7.84 -3.21
C PRO A 37 13.81 9.19 -2.52
N LEU A 38 13.46 10.21 -3.31
CA LEU A 38 12.99 11.47 -2.76
C LEU A 38 11.66 11.26 -2.04
N PRO A 39 11.30 12.16 -1.10
CA PRO A 39 9.96 12.14 -0.49
C PRO A 39 8.86 12.18 -1.55
N ALA A 40 7.68 11.69 -1.21
CA ALA A 40 6.56 11.64 -2.13
C ALA A 40 6.18 13.02 -2.63
N HIS A 41 5.92 13.13 -3.93
CA HIS A 41 5.50 14.38 -4.53
C HIS A 41 4.12 14.79 -3.99
N PRO A 42 3.91 16.06 -3.60
CA PRO A 42 2.64 16.47 -2.98
C PRO A 42 1.47 16.61 -3.96
N ALA A 43 1.71 16.63 -5.26
CA ALA A 43 0.65 16.79 -6.25
C ALA A 43 -0.34 15.62 -6.20
N PRO A 44 -1.64 15.85 -6.49
CA PRO A 44 -2.64 14.79 -6.47
C PRO A 44 -2.26 13.62 -7.37
N SER A 45 -2.36 12.40 -6.83
CA SER A 45 -2.08 11.14 -7.55
C SER A 45 -2.87 10.02 -6.89
N LEU A 46 -4.17 9.96 -7.23
CA LEU A 46 -5.11 9.01 -6.63
C LEU A 46 -5.44 7.84 -7.55
N MET A 47 -5.19 8.00 -8.86
CA MET A 47 -5.64 7.03 -9.85
C MET A 47 -4.78 5.77 -9.85
N PRO A 48 -5.41 4.58 -9.92
CA PRO A 48 -4.66 3.33 -10.02
C PRO A 48 -3.75 3.27 -11.25
N ALA A 49 -4.16 3.91 -12.35
CA ALA A 49 -3.36 3.96 -13.57
C ALA A 49 -1.99 4.58 -13.36
N THR A 50 -1.86 5.57 -12.46
CA THR A 50 -0.57 6.19 -12.14
C THR A 50 0.38 5.17 -11.53
N THR A 51 -0.10 4.39 -10.57
CA THR A 51 0.68 3.33 -9.94
C THR A 51 1.05 2.24 -10.93
N GLU A 52 0.09 1.82 -11.75
CA GLU A 52 0.31 0.79 -12.77
C GLU A 52 1.40 1.21 -13.76
N LEU A 53 1.40 2.47 -14.14
CA LEU A 53 2.43 3.01 -15.05
C LEU A 53 3.82 2.94 -14.43
N PHE A 54 3.96 3.37 -13.17
CA PHE A 54 5.26 3.36 -12.49
C PHE A 54 5.78 1.96 -12.21
N ILE A 55 4.90 1.04 -11.82
CA ILE A 55 5.28 -0.33 -11.45
C ILE A 55 5.43 -1.22 -12.70
N GLY A 56 4.71 -0.91 -13.77
CA GLY A 56 4.73 -1.71 -14.99
C GLY A 56 3.84 -2.95 -14.91
N LYS A 57 2.89 -2.97 -13.99
CA LYS A 57 1.92 -4.07 -13.80
C LYS A 57 0.56 -3.50 -13.48
N GLU A 58 -0.47 -4.25 -13.77
CA GLU A 58 -1.85 -3.87 -13.47
C GLU A 58 -2.29 -4.41 -12.11
N PHE A 59 -3.22 -3.68 -11.47
CA PHE A 59 -3.93 -4.21 -10.32
C PHE A 59 -4.70 -5.47 -10.70
N GLY A 60 -4.66 -6.47 -9.84
CA GLY A 60 -5.41 -7.70 -10.03
C GLY A 60 -6.91 -7.52 -9.77
N PRO A 61 -7.66 -8.62 -9.74
CA PRO A 61 -9.11 -8.57 -9.53
C PRO A 61 -9.45 -8.09 -8.12
N PHE A 62 -10.68 -7.63 -7.94
CA PHE A 62 -11.18 -7.27 -6.62
C PHE A 62 -11.29 -8.49 -5.71
N MET A 63 -10.91 -8.29 -4.47
CA MET A 63 -10.94 -9.29 -3.40
C MET A 63 -11.55 -8.69 -2.14
N THR A 64 -12.14 -9.54 -1.32
CA THR A 64 -12.49 -9.15 0.06
C THR A 64 -11.23 -9.03 0.90
N ALA A 65 -11.33 -8.44 2.08
CA ALA A 65 -10.20 -8.38 3.01
C ALA A 65 -9.67 -9.78 3.35
N ALA A 66 -10.54 -10.74 3.58
CA ALA A 66 -10.14 -12.11 3.86
C ALA A 66 -9.39 -12.74 2.69
N GLN A 67 -9.85 -12.53 1.46
CA GLN A 67 -9.19 -13.03 0.26
C GLN A 67 -7.83 -12.36 0.06
N ALA A 68 -7.75 -11.06 0.27
CA ALA A 68 -6.49 -10.32 0.16
C ALA A 68 -5.47 -10.81 1.20
N ASN A 69 -5.91 -11.04 2.43
CA ASN A 69 -5.05 -11.58 3.47
C ASN A 69 -4.53 -12.97 3.09
N GLN A 70 -5.41 -13.86 2.66
CA GLN A 70 -5.03 -15.22 2.24
C GLN A 70 -4.09 -15.21 1.04
N PHE A 71 -4.33 -14.33 0.07
CA PHE A 71 -3.47 -14.16 -1.09
C PHE A 71 -2.03 -13.84 -0.66
N MET A 72 -1.87 -12.91 0.27
CA MET A 72 -0.54 -12.51 0.74
C MET A 72 0.09 -13.56 1.65
N VAL A 73 -0.70 -14.24 2.49
CA VAL A 73 -0.19 -15.35 3.30
C VAL A 73 0.34 -16.47 2.40
N GLY A 74 -0.41 -16.84 1.37
CA GLY A 74 0.00 -17.87 0.42
C GLY A 74 1.20 -17.49 -0.42
N ALA A 75 1.44 -16.20 -0.60
CA ALA A 75 2.59 -15.70 -1.35
C ALA A 75 3.93 -15.89 -0.63
N GLY A 76 3.90 -16.04 0.70
CA GLY A 76 5.09 -16.37 1.48
C GLY A 76 5.79 -15.18 2.10
N HIS A 77 6.78 -15.49 2.93
CA HIS A 77 7.56 -14.48 3.66
C HIS A 77 8.23 -13.50 2.70
N LEU A 78 8.12 -12.22 3.02
CA LEU A 78 8.65 -11.07 2.28
C LEU A 78 7.95 -10.79 0.95
N ALA A 79 6.87 -11.49 0.63
CA ALA A 79 5.99 -11.06 -0.45
C ALA A 79 5.46 -9.66 -0.13
N ARG A 80 5.43 -8.79 -1.12
CA ARG A 80 4.91 -7.43 -0.94
C ARG A 80 4.16 -6.97 -2.16
N GLY A 81 3.40 -5.92 -1.97
CA GLY A 81 2.63 -5.31 -3.04
C GLY A 81 2.15 -3.92 -2.71
N ILE A 82 1.51 -3.32 -3.69
CA ILE A 82 0.70 -2.12 -3.50
C ILE A 82 -0.74 -2.57 -3.53
N ILE A 83 -1.51 -2.16 -2.54
CA ILE A 83 -2.91 -2.51 -2.39
C ILE A 83 -3.77 -1.26 -2.54
N ARG A 84 -4.89 -1.41 -3.26
CA ARG A 84 -5.88 -0.36 -3.39
C ARG A 84 -7.16 -0.83 -2.73
N GLY A 85 -7.63 -0.07 -1.74
CA GLY A 85 -8.94 -0.28 -1.13
C GLY A 85 -9.97 0.63 -1.79
N GLU A 86 -11.20 0.16 -1.90
CA GLU A 86 -12.28 0.94 -2.51
C GLU A 86 -13.50 0.92 -1.60
N ARG A 87 -14.10 2.10 -1.40
CA ARG A 87 -15.34 2.28 -0.67
C ARG A 87 -16.54 2.06 -1.59
N ALA A 88 -17.74 1.91 -1.00
CA ALA A 88 -18.98 1.71 -1.73
C ALA A 88 -19.25 2.82 -2.77
N ASN A 89 -18.83 4.05 -2.47
CA ASN A 89 -19.00 5.18 -3.38
C ASN A 89 -17.94 5.26 -4.50
N GLY A 90 -17.06 4.26 -4.60
CA GLY A 90 -15.99 4.23 -5.59
C GLY A 90 -14.71 4.96 -5.18
N ALA A 91 -14.70 5.69 -4.07
CA ALA A 91 -13.51 6.35 -3.58
C ALA A 91 -12.48 5.31 -3.14
N GLY A 92 -11.24 5.45 -3.62
CA GLY A 92 -10.17 4.51 -3.35
C GLY A 92 -9.00 5.14 -2.63
N HIS A 93 -8.16 4.28 -2.06
CA HIS A 93 -6.92 4.66 -1.40
C HIS A 93 -5.87 3.59 -1.66
N GLN A 94 -4.63 4.00 -1.89
CA GLN A 94 -3.52 3.11 -2.16
C GLN A 94 -2.52 3.15 -1.00
N PHE A 95 -2.02 1.99 -0.64
CA PHE A 95 -1.03 1.82 0.41
C PHE A 95 -0.25 0.53 0.16
N ASN A 96 0.61 0.12 1.08
CA ASN A 96 1.51 -1.01 0.85
C ASN A 96 1.16 -2.18 1.75
N ILE A 97 1.42 -3.39 1.25
CA ILE A 97 1.13 -4.63 1.96
C ILE A 97 2.38 -5.52 1.93
N VAL A 98 2.73 -6.10 3.07
CA VAL A 98 3.92 -6.96 3.20
C VAL A 98 3.56 -8.17 4.06
N ASN A 99 4.01 -9.35 3.62
CA ASN A 99 3.98 -10.55 4.45
C ASN A 99 5.31 -10.64 5.21
N TYR A 100 5.27 -10.52 6.52
CA TYR A 100 6.43 -10.74 7.36
C TYR A 100 6.19 -11.96 8.24
N ARG A 101 6.77 -13.10 7.85
CA ARG A 101 6.64 -14.39 8.57
C ARG A 101 5.18 -14.79 8.81
N GLY A 102 4.32 -14.54 7.82
CA GLY A 102 2.89 -14.85 7.90
C GLY A 102 2.03 -13.74 8.49
N ALA A 103 2.62 -12.73 9.11
CA ALA A 103 1.87 -11.54 9.52
C ALA A 103 1.74 -10.58 8.34
N ILE A 104 0.52 -10.17 8.05
CA ILE A 104 0.25 -9.25 6.95
C ILE A 104 0.26 -7.83 7.50
N LEU A 105 1.23 -7.04 7.03
CA LEU A 105 1.43 -5.67 7.45
C LEU A 105 0.85 -4.73 6.40
N LEU A 106 0.03 -3.80 6.84
CA LEU A 106 -0.59 -2.78 5.99
C LEU A 106 0.07 -1.45 6.31
N LEU A 107 0.87 -0.93 5.38
CA LEU A 107 1.71 0.24 5.60
C LEU A 107 1.13 1.43 4.83
N ASP A 108 0.64 2.43 5.54
CA ASP A 108 0.11 3.65 4.94
C ASP A 108 1.09 4.80 5.13
N GLY A 109 1.89 5.05 4.10
CA GLY A 109 2.89 6.13 4.14
C GLY A 109 2.27 7.52 4.08
N GLN A 110 1.03 7.66 3.60
CA GLN A 110 0.37 8.96 3.54
C GLN A 110 0.18 9.55 4.94
N ASP A 111 -0.22 8.71 5.90
CA ASP A 111 -0.42 9.09 7.30
C ASP A 111 0.71 8.60 8.21
N GLY A 112 1.63 7.79 7.70
CA GLY A 112 2.77 7.27 8.44
C GLY A 112 2.39 6.21 9.48
N VAL A 113 1.37 5.39 9.20
CA VAL A 113 0.84 4.41 10.16
C VAL A 113 0.80 3.01 9.58
N MET A 114 0.86 2.01 10.47
CA MET A 114 0.44 0.63 10.15
C MET A 114 -1.04 0.48 10.50
N SER A 115 -1.80 -0.06 9.55
CA SER A 115 -3.23 -0.28 9.72
C SER A 115 -3.55 -1.76 9.91
N THR A 116 -4.76 -2.05 10.40
CA THR A 116 -5.33 -3.39 10.45
C THR A 116 -6.49 -3.50 9.47
N TRP A 117 -6.86 -4.72 9.09
CA TRP A 117 -8.05 -4.93 8.25
C TRP A 117 -9.31 -4.38 8.92
N GLN A 118 -9.40 -4.49 10.25
CA GLN A 118 -10.54 -3.96 11.01
C GLN A 118 -10.64 -2.44 10.88
N GLU A 119 -9.51 -1.73 11.01
CA GLU A 119 -9.48 -0.29 10.84
C GLU A 119 -9.89 0.12 9.43
N LEU A 120 -9.43 -0.59 8.41
CA LEU A 120 -9.82 -0.33 7.03
C LEU A 120 -11.32 -0.53 6.82
N SER A 121 -11.90 -1.58 7.42
CA SER A 121 -13.34 -1.81 7.39
C SER A 121 -14.10 -0.66 8.04
N GLN A 122 -13.64 -0.19 9.17
CA GLN A 122 -14.24 0.96 9.88
C GLN A 122 -14.18 2.24 9.06
N LEU A 123 -13.15 2.40 8.21
CA LEU A 123 -13.02 3.52 7.29
C LEU A 123 -13.87 3.35 6.01
N GLY A 124 -14.59 2.25 5.89
CA GLY A 124 -15.54 2.01 4.81
C GLY A 124 -14.98 1.26 3.60
N PHE A 125 -13.75 0.75 3.67
CA PHE A 125 -13.19 -0.04 2.57
C PHE A 125 -13.85 -1.42 2.51
N GLN A 126 -14.33 -1.80 1.34
CA GLN A 126 -15.12 -3.02 1.14
C GLN A 126 -14.45 -4.05 0.26
N LYS A 127 -13.63 -3.61 -0.70
CA LYS A 127 -12.95 -4.49 -1.64
C LYS A 127 -11.58 -3.95 -1.98
N PHE A 128 -10.69 -4.85 -2.41
CA PHE A 128 -9.26 -4.56 -2.55
C PHE A 128 -8.72 -5.16 -3.83
N GLN A 129 -7.71 -4.51 -4.39
CA GLN A 129 -6.92 -5.00 -5.51
C GLN A 129 -5.44 -4.92 -5.12
N ILE A 130 -4.63 -5.86 -5.60
CA ILE A 130 -3.19 -5.92 -5.26
C ILE A 130 -2.36 -6.01 -6.53
N ILE A 131 -1.25 -5.27 -6.55
CA ILE A 131 -0.13 -5.50 -7.48
C ILE A 131 0.98 -6.15 -6.66
N ARG A 132 1.40 -7.37 -7.03
CA ARG A 132 2.59 -7.99 -6.44
C ARG A 132 3.83 -7.29 -6.99
N THR A 133 4.67 -6.76 -6.12
CA THR A 133 5.84 -5.95 -6.50
C THR A 133 7.17 -6.66 -6.27
N ASP A 134 7.15 -7.80 -5.59
CA ASP A 134 8.34 -8.60 -5.31
C ASP A 134 8.63 -9.65 -6.39
N LEU A 135 7.82 -9.69 -7.42
CA LEU A 135 8.01 -10.62 -8.53
C LEU A 135 8.66 -9.95 -9.74
#